data_0619fe517e490b97db875e57c267c9b5
#
_entry.id   0619fe517e490b97db875e57c267c9b5
#
_cell.length_a   1.000
_cell.length_b   1.000
_cell.length_c   1.000
_cell.angle_alpha   90.00
_cell.angle_beta   90.00
_cell.angle_gamma   90.00
#
_symmetry.space_group_name_H-M   'P 1'
#
loop_
_entity.id
_entity.type
_entity.pdbx_description
1 polymer ?
#
loop_
_entity_poly.entity_id
_entity_poly.type
_entity_poly.pdbx_seq_one_letter_code
_entity_poly.pdbx_strand_id
1 'polypeptide(L)'
;MPKIIENIREKLLDEARRQVMELGYSAMTIRSVARACGVGVGTVYNYFPSKDMLVASFVLADWQECMVRIGQSCRECVEAGSNLKHPVGGSVCGSNEVDTALRSIYDELRRFTEKYRTLFQDESAGATFATSFPQRHKQLRSQLAEPMQVFCQVQSRVSPDFLAEFIAENMLTWTLAGRTYEEIGSILIQLF
;
A
#
# COMPACT_ATOMS: atom_id res chain seq x y z
N MET A 1 28.90 29.68 -0.80
CA MET A 1 28.96 28.25 -1.14
C MET A 1 27.64 27.63 -0.76
N PRO A 2 26.96 26.88 -1.64
CA PRO A 2 25.75 26.16 -1.28
C PRO A 2 26.13 25.11 -0.22
N LYS A 3 25.44 25.15 0.92
CA LYS A 3 25.57 24.16 1.98
C LYS A 3 25.02 22.84 1.44
N ILE A 4 25.87 21.84 1.23
CA ILE A 4 25.40 20.48 0.92
C ILE A 4 24.73 19.99 2.19
N ILE A 5 23.40 19.93 2.16
CA ILE A 5 22.62 19.38 3.27
C ILE A 5 22.49 17.88 2.98
N GLU A 6 23.19 17.06 3.76
CA GLU A 6 23.05 15.61 3.68
C GLU A 6 21.57 15.23 3.88
N ASN A 7 21.09 14.30 3.05
CA ASN A 7 19.73 13.75 3.09
C ASN A 7 18.61 14.79 2.87
N ILE A 8 18.88 15.85 2.08
CA ILE A 8 17.87 16.90 1.83
C ILE A 8 16.60 16.33 1.20
N ARG A 9 16.71 15.31 0.33
CA ARG A 9 15.55 14.68 -0.30
C ARG A 9 14.61 14.06 0.74
N GLU A 10 15.15 13.35 1.72
CA GLU A 10 14.36 12.72 2.79
C GLU A 10 13.74 13.78 3.70
N LYS A 11 14.48 14.81 4.08
CA LYS A 11 13.95 15.93 4.88
C LYS A 11 12.79 16.64 4.17
N LEU A 12 12.85 16.80 2.85
CA LEU A 12 11.77 17.38 2.07
C LEU A 12 10.54 16.47 2.05
N LEU A 13 10.73 15.15 1.92
CA LEU A 13 9.63 14.17 1.96
C LEU A 13 8.96 14.13 3.33
N ASP A 14 9.75 14.09 4.41
CA ASP A 14 9.22 14.04 5.78
C ASP A 14 8.45 15.30 6.15
N GLU A 15 8.99 16.47 5.80
CA GLU A 15 8.31 17.74 6.05
C GLU A 15 7.03 17.88 5.20
N ALA A 16 7.08 17.48 3.93
CA ALA A 16 5.89 17.47 3.08
C ALA A 16 4.81 16.53 3.62
N ARG A 17 5.21 15.31 4.05
CA ARG A 17 4.32 14.34 4.69
C ARG A 17 3.68 14.96 5.94
N ARG A 18 4.48 15.54 6.82
CA ARG A 18 3.98 16.19 8.04
C ARG A 18 2.94 17.28 7.70
N GLN A 19 3.25 18.18 6.76
CA GLN A 19 2.32 19.25 6.38
C GLN A 19 1.03 18.71 5.75
N VAL A 20 1.09 17.71 4.90
CA VAL A 20 -0.11 17.09 4.32
C VAL A 20 -0.97 16.44 5.40
N MET A 21 -0.38 15.75 6.37
CA MET A 21 -1.12 15.09 7.45
C MET A 21 -1.75 16.09 8.44
N GLU A 22 -1.05 17.19 8.74
CA GLU A 22 -1.53 18.19 9.72
C GLU A 22 -2.46 19.24 9.10
N LEU A 23 -2.17 19.69 7.89
CA LEU A 23 -2.82 20.84 7.27
C LEU A 23 -3.71 20.46 6.06
N GLY A 24 -3.56 19.26 5.55
CA GLY A 24 -4.19 18.80 4.32
C GLY A 24 -3.40 19.15 3.06
N TYR A 25 -3.75 18.43 1.98
CA TYR A 25 -3.07 18.59 0.70
C TYR A 25 -3.17 20.02 0.16
N SER A 26 -4.35 20.63 0.17
CA SER A 26 -4.58 21.97 -0.39
C SER A 26 -3.74 23.05 0.29
N ALA A 27 -3.54 22.97 1.61
CA ALA A 27 -2.80 23.96 2.39
C ALA A 27 -1.27 23.82 2.28
N MET A 28 -0.76 22.60 2.01
CA MET A 28 0.68 22.39 1.82
C MET A 28 1.15 23.01 0.50
N THR A 29 2.28 23.69 0.53
CA THR A 29 2.91 24.31 -0.65
C THR A 29 4.39 24.00 -0.72
N ILE A 30 4.96 23.99 -1.94
CA ILE A 30 6.42 23.85 -2.13
C ILE A 30 7.18 24.93 -1.36
N ARG A 31 6.63 26.16 -1.26
CA ARG A 31 7.25 27.26 -0.49
C ARG A 31 7.26 27.01 1.01
N SER A 32 6.17 26.46 1.57
CA SER A 32 6.10 26.14 3.01
C SER A 32 7.10 25.03 3.38
N VAL A 33 7.21 24.00 2.56
CA VAL A 33 8.18 22.91 2.73
C VAL A 33 9.61 23.42 2.61
N ALA A 34 9.94 24.20 1.58
CA ALA A 34 11.26 24.81 1.41
C ALA A 34 11.68 25.65 2.62
N ARG A 35 10.75 26.51 3.10
CA ARG A 35 10.97 27.37 4.29
C ARG A 35 11.26 26.51 5.53
N ALA A 36 10.45 25.49 5.78
CA ALA A 36 10.61 24.62 6.96
C ALA A 36 11.94 23.85 6.94
N CYS A 37 12.38 23.41 5.75
CA CYS A 37 13.66 22.74 5.57
C CYS A 37 14.88 23.67 5.49
N GLY A 38 14.67 25.00 5.50
CA GLY A 38 15.76 25.99 5.40
C GLY A 38 16.45 26.03 4.04
N VAL A 39 15.73 25.70 2.96
CA VAL A 39 16.25 25.66 1.59
C VAL A 39 15.52 26.59 0.65
N GLY A 40 16.12 26.92 -0.49
CA GLY A 40 15.44 27.66 -1.55
C GLY A 40 14.39 26.82 -2.27
N VAL A 41 13.31 27.46 -2.76
CA VAL A 41 12.26 26.83 -3.54
C VAL A 41 12.82 26.10 -4.77
N GLY A 42 13.83 26.69 -5.44
CA GLY A 42 14.53 26.05 -6.55
C GLY A 42 15.20 24.73 -6.18
N THR A 43 15.69 24.60 -4.93
CA THR A 43 16.24 23.34 -4.43
C THR A 43 15.18 22.26 -4.39
N VAL A 44 13.95 22.58 -3.94
CA VAL A 44 12.87 21.59 -3.92
C VAL A 44 12.51 21.14 -5.33
N TYR A 45 12.40 22.06 -6.29
CA TYR A 45 12.11 21.74 -7.68
C TYR A 45 13.18 20.90 -8.37
N ASN A 46 14.43 20.96 -7.93
CA ASN A 46 15.49 20.08 -8.42
C ASN A 46 15.26 18.59 -8.05
N TYR A 47 14.58 18.33 -6.93
CA TYR A 47 14.26 16.96 -6.48
C TYR A 47 12.84 16.53 -6.91
N PHE A 48 11.90 17.44 -6.89
CA PHE A 48 10.48 17.18 -7.12
C PHE A 48 9.90 18.24 -8.07
N PRO A 49 9.66 17.90 -9.34
CA PRO A 49 9.20 18.85 -10.37
C PRO A 49 7.86 19.53 -10.06
N SER A 50 7.04 18.92 -9.19
CA SER A 50 5.75 19.46 -8.78
C SER A 50 5.41 19.08 -7.34
N LYS A 51 4.41 19.75 -6.77
CA LYS A 51 3.80 19.39 -5.49
C LYS A 51 3.29 17.93 -5.51
N ASP A 52 2.64 17.55 -6.60
CA ASP A 52 2.06 16.23 -6.77
C ASP A 52 3.14 15.14 -6.79
N MET A 53 4.27 15.39 -7.45
CA MET A 53 5.41 14.47 -7.47
C MET A 53 6.04 14.33 -6.08
N LEU A 54 6.11 15.41 -5.32
CA LEU A 54 6.58 15.36 -3.93
C LEU A 54 5.66 14.51 -3.07
N VAL A 55 4.33 14.75 -3.15
CA VAL A 55 3.32 13.98 -2.41
C VAL A 55 3.31 12.52 -2.86
N ALA A 56 3.26 12.26 -4.16
CA ALA A 56 3.27 10.90 -4.69
C ALA A 56 4.52 10.10 -4.25
N SER A 57 5.67 10.77 -4.08
CA SER A 57 6.91 10.11 -3.69
C SER A 57 6.85 9.54 -2.28
N PHE A 58 6.33 10.26 -1.30
CA PHE A 58 6.22 9.71 0.06
C PHE A 58 5.06 8.72 0.20
N VAL A 59 3.95 8.91 -0.51
CA VAL A 59 2.85 7.93 -0.55
C VAL A 59 3.33 6.61 -1.14
N LEU A 60 4.12 6.66 -2.23
CA LEU A 60 4.68 5.46 -2.85
C LEU A 60 5.70 4.76 -1.93
N ALA A 61 6.53 5.50 -1.21
CA ALA A 61 7.47 4.92 -0.24
C ALA A 61 6.71 4.15 0.86
N ASP A 62 5.68 4.76 1.43
CA ASP A 62 4.85 4.11 2.46
C ASP A 62 4.07 2.89 1.90
N TRP A 63 3.64 2.97 0.63
CA TRP A 63 3.06 1.81 -0.05
C TRP A 63 4.05 0.66 -0.19
N GLN A 64 5.28 0.94 -0.59
CA GLN A 64 6.33 -0.08 -0.69
C GLN A 64 6.61 -0.75 0.66
N GLU A 65 6.65 0.02 1.75
CA GLU A 65 6.77 -0.55 3.10
C GLU A 65 5.57 -1.42 3.47
N CYS A 66 4.36 -1.01 3.13
CA CYS A 66 3.15 -1.82 3.29
C CYS A 66 3.28 -3.15 2.54
N MET A 67 3.73 -3.13 1.28
CA MET A 67 3.94 -4.34 0.48
C MET A 67 5.01 -5.28 1.07
N VAL A 68 6.06 -4.75 1.65
CA VAL A 68 7.07 -5.57 2.35
C VAL A 68 6.44 -6.33 3.53
N ARG A 69 5.62 -5.66 4.36
CA ARG A 69 4.94 -6.28 5.50
C ARG A 69 3.92 -7.33 5.05
N ILE A 70 3.15 -7.03 4.01
CA ILE A 70 2.21 -7.98 3.40
C ILE A 70 2.95 -9.21 2.88
N GLY A 71 4.04 -9.01 2.14
CA GLY A 71 4.85 -10.12 1.65
C GLY A 71 5.44 -10.99 2.75
N GLN A 72 5.75 -10.42 3.90
CA GLN A 72 6.18 -11.16 5.07
C GLN A 72 5.04 -12.02 5.63
N SER A 73 3.85 -11.46 5.83
CA SER A 73 2.69 -12.22 6.31
C SER A 73 2.32 -13.38 5.39
N CYS A 74 2.43 -13.19 4.07
CA CYS A 74 2.20 -14.28 3.10
C CYS A 74 3.23 -15.41 3.25
N ARG A 75 4.51 -15.10 3.45
CA ARG A 75 5.57 -16.10 3.67
C ARG A 75 5.36 -16.86 4.96
N GLU A 76 5.05 -16.17 6.06
CA GLU A 76 4.77 -16.78 7.38
C GLU A 76 3.60 -17.77 7.31
N CYS A 77 2.55 -17.46 6.53
CA CYS A 77 1.44 -18.36 6.27
C CYS A 77 1.91 -19.68 5.66
N VAL A 78 2.77 -19.62 4.64
CA VAL A 78 3.28 -20.82 3.95
C VAL A 78 4.21 -21.62 4.86
N GLU A 79 5.07 -20.96 5.63
CA GLU A 79 5.97 -21.61 6.58
C GLU A 79 5.19 -22.33 7.68
N ALA A 80 4.13 -21.72 8.20
CA ALA A 80 3.25 -22.32 9.20
C ALA A 80 2.55 -23.57 8.63
N GLY A 81 2.02 -23.49 7.41
CA GLY A 81 1.40 -24.61 6.71
C GLY A 81 2.37 -25.76 6.41
N SER A 82 3.64 -25.45 6.12
CA SER A 82 4.67 -26.45 5.82
C SER A 82 5.08 -27.28 7.04
N ASN A 83 4.89 -26.78 8.23
CA ASN A 83 5.19 -27.49 9.49
C ASN A 83 4.09 -28.48 9.88
N LEU A 84 2.91 -28.42 9.28
CA LEU A 84 1.83 -29.38 9.45
C LEU A 84 2.09 -30.55 8.50
N LYS A 85 2.64 -31.67 9.02
CA LYS A 85 2.85 -32.91 8.27
C LYS A 85 1.50 -33.47 7.83
N HIS A 86 1.08 -33.16 6.61
CA HIS A 86 -0.02 -33.86 5.95
C HIS A 86 0.49 -35.18 5.35
N PRO A 87 -0.21 -36.31 5.54
CA PRO A 87 0.23 -37.64 5.08
C PRO A 87 0.12 -37.85 3.56
N VAL A 88 -0.35 -36.89 2.78
CA VAL A 88 -0.47 -36.97 1.32
C VAL A 88 0.13 -35.71 0.71
N GLY A 89 1.22 -35.88 0.01
CA GLY A 89 2.13 -34.88 -0.53
C GLY A 89 1.49 -33.63 -1.14
N GLY A 90 1.62 -32.55 -0.43
CA GLY A 90 1.31 -31.19 -0.83
C GLY A 90 1.36 -30.32 0.41
N SER A 91 2.26 -29.32 0.42
CA SER A 91 2.31 -28.31 1.48
C SER A 91 1.08 -27.44 1.33
N VAL A 92 0.06 -27.64 2.14
CA VAL A 92 -1.22 -26.94 2.05
C VAL A 92 -1.35 -26.06 3.28
N CYS A 93 -1.39 -24.73 3.06
CA CYS A 93 -1.82 -23.79 4.09
C CYS A 93 -3.26 -24.17 4.51
N GLY A 94 -3.51 -24.40 5.79
CA GLY A 94 -4.87 -24.66 6.28
C GLY A 94 -5.73 -23.40 6.20
N SER A 95 -7.05 -23.56 6.25
CA SER A 95 -7.98 -22.43 6.20
C SER A 95 -7.72 -21.39 7.30
N ASN A 96 -7.22 -21.82 8.47
CA ASN A 96 -6.90 -20.90 9.57
C ASN A 96 -5.67 -20.05 9.30
N GLU A 97 -4.64 -20.62 8.68
CA GLU A 97 -3.42 -19.91 8.30
C GLU A 97 -3.71 -18.89 7.18
N VAL A 98 -4.53 -19.29 6.22
CA VAL A 98 -4.98 -18.39 5.15
C VAL A 98 -5.83 -17.25 5.73
N ASP A 99 -6.77 -17.51 6.63
CA ASP A 99 -7.56 -16.46 7.29
C ASP A 99 -6.68 -15.49 8.06
N THR A 100 -5.68 -16.00 8.77
CA THR A 100 -4.71 -15.17 9.50
C THR A 100 -3.92 -14.28 8.56
N ALA A 101 -3.45 -14.81 7.44
CA ALA A 101 -2.73 -14.03 6.42
C ALA A 101 -3.63 -12.96 5.79
N LEU A 102 -4.84 -13.32 5.38
CA LEU A 102 -5.81 -12.39 4.79
C LEU A 102 -6.18 -11.27 5.76
N ARG A 103 -6.36 -11.58 7.05
CA ARG A 103 -6.61 -10.57 8.09
C ARG A 103 -5.42 -9.63 8.25
N SER A 104 -4.20 -10.16 8.29
CA SER A 104 -2.99 -9.34 8.39
C SER A 104 -2.83 -8.42 7.18
N ILE A 105 -3.09 -8.92 5.97
CA ILE A 105 -3.09 -8.12 4.74
C ILE A 105 -4.13 -7.00 4.81
N TYR A 106 -5.34 -7.33 5.24
CA TYR A 106 -6.41 -6.35 5.41
C TYR A 106 -6.01 -5.25 6.40
N ASP A 107 -5.43 -5.60 7.55
CA ASP A 107 -5.02 -4.65 8.59
C ASP A 107 -3.91 -3.71 8.09
N GLU A 108 -2.97 -4.20 7.29
CA GLU A 108 -1.94 -3.37 6.65
C GLU A 108 -2.54 -2.40 5.64
N LEU A 109 -3.43 -2.88 4.78
CA LEU A 109 -4.14 -2.04 3.80
C LEU A 109 -5.01 -0.99 4.50
N ARG A 110 -5.71 -1.37 5.55
CA ARG A 110 -6.52 -0.45 6.35
C ARG A 110 -5.67 0.64 6.99
N ARG A 111 -4.54 0.30 7.61
CA ARG A 111 -3.60 1.30 8.16
C ARG A 111 -3.14 2.28 7.10
N PHE A 112 -2.79 1.78 5.91
CA PHE A 112 -2.39 2.63 4.79
C PHE A 112 -3.53 3.54 4.32
N THR A 113 -4.72 3.00 4.08
CA THR A 113 -5.88 3.78 3.60
C THR A 113 -6.36 4.78 4.63
N GLU A 114 -6.37 4.45 5.92
CA GLU A 114 -6.71 5.39 7.00
C GLU A 114 -5.69 6.51 7.11
N LYS A 115 -4.39 6.20 7.02
CA LYS A 115 -3.31 7.20 7.02
C LYS A 115 -3.49 8.26 5.93
N TYR A 116 -3.95 7.86 4.75
CA TYR A 116 -4.09 8.74 3.60
C TYR A 116 -5.54 9.10 3.27
N ARG A 117 -6.49 8.83 4.17
CA ARG A 117 -7.93 9.08 3.94
C ARG A 117 -8.23 10.51 3.52
N THR A 118 -7.72 11.49 4.26
CA THR A 118 -7.93 12.91 3.96
C THR A 118 -7.32 13.32 2.63
N LEU A 119 -6.16 12.76 2.26
CA LEU A 119 -5.52 13.00 0.98
C LEU A 119 -6.35 12.41 -0.18
N PHE A 120 -6.87 11.19 -0.03
CA PHE A 120 -7.66 10.55 -1.08
C PHE A 120 -9.05 11.17 -1.25
N GLN A 121 -9.58 11.85 -0.22
CA GLN A 121 -10.85 12.56 -0.25
C GLN A 121 -10.72 14.03 -0.67
N ASP A 122 -9.50 14.58 -0.76
CA ASP A 122 -9.28 15.96 -1.20
C ASP A 122 -9.49 16.08 -2.71
N GLU A 123 -10.47 16.90 -3.13
CA GLU A 123 -10.83 17.07 -4.54
C GLU A 123 -9.67 17.60 -5.38
N SER A 124 -8.83 18.45 -4.80
CA SER A 124 -7.66 19.03 -5.50
C SER A 124 -6.58 17.98 -5.73
N ALA A 125 -6.38 17.08 -4.74
CA ALA A 125 -5.52 15.90 -4.88
C ALA A 125 -6.16 14.91 -5.86
N GLY A 126 -7.46 14.68 -5.75
CA GLY A 126 -8.24 13.77 -6.58
C GLY A 126 -8.14 14.09 -8.07
N ALA A 127 -8.26 15.36 -8.45
CA ALA A 127 -8.14 15.76 -9.86
C ALA A 127 -6.77 15.41 -10.48
N THR A 128 -5.70 15.56 -9.71
CA THR A 128 -4.34 15.24 -10.15
C THR A 128 -4.07 13.74 -10.15
N PHE A 129 -4.58 13.03 -9.14
CA PHE A 129 -4.40 11.58 -9.04
C PHE A 129 -5.39 10.81 -9.92
N ALA A 130 -6.59 11.35 -10.23
CA ALA A 130 -7.64 10.69 -11.01
C ALA A 130 -7.22 10.41 -12.47
N THR A 131 -6.48 11.31 -13.11
CA THR A 131 -5.97 11.08 -14.47
C THR A 131 -4.96 9.94 -14.56
N SER A 132 -4.28 9.65 -13.46
CA SER A 132 -3.30 8.55 -13.36
C SER A 132 -3.89 7.31 -12.65
N PHE A 133 -5.11 7.41 -12.09
CA PHE A 133 -5.68 6.43 -11.17
C PHE A 133 -5.93 5.05 -11.81
N PRO A 134 -6.47 4.92 -13.04
CA PRO A 134 -6.73 3.59 -13.61
C PRO A 134 -5.46 2.75 -13.80
N GLN A 135 -4.38 3.36 -14.26
CA GLN A 135 -3.10 2.66 -14.43
C GLN A 135 -2.43 2.38 -13.08
N ARG A 136 -2.50 3.32 -12.14
CA ARG A 136 -1.94 3.14 -10.79
C ARG A 136 -2.73 2.11 -10.00
N HIS A 137 -4.05 2.10 -10.10
CA HIS A 137 -4.89 1.07 -9.47
C HIS A 137 -4.55 -0.32 -9.98
N LYS A 138 -4.38 -0.48 -11.29
CA LYS A 138 -3.92 -1.73 -11.88
C LYS A 138 -2.54 -2.13 -11.33
N GLN A 139 -1.61 -1.20 -11.24
CA GLN A 139 -0.27 -1.45 -10.70
C GLN A 139 -0.30 -1.82 -9.22
N LEU A 140 -1.05 -1.10 -8.39
CA LEU A 140 -1.22 -1.40 -6.97
C LEU A 140 -1.82 -2.79 -6.76
N ARG A 141 -2.85 -3.13 -7.53
CA ARG A 141 -3.46 -4.46 -7.52
C ARG A 141 -2.46 -5.56 -7.87
N SER A 142 -1.69 -5.41 -8.94
CA SER A 142 -0.70 -6.41 -9.34
C SER A 142 0.39 -6.57 -8.28
N GLN A 143 0.87 -5.47 -7.68
CA GLN A 143 1.84 -5.52 -6.60
C GLN A 143 1.30 -6.21 -5.34
N LEU A 144 0.01 -6.05 -5.05
CA LEU A 144 -0.65 -6.71 -3.94
C LEU A 144 -0.92 -8.19 -4.23
N ALA A 145 -1.28 -8.53 -5.47
CA ALA A 145 -1.56 -9.91 -5.88
C ALA A 145 -0.30 -10.78 -5.87
N GLU A 146 0.85 -10.23 -6.25
CA GLU A 146 2.12 -10.96 -6.36
C GLU A 146 2.48 -11.75 -5.07
N PRO A 147 2.55 -11.16 -3.88
CA PRO A 147 2.83 -11.93 -2.65
C PRO A 147 1.73 -12.91 -2.27
N MET A 148 0.48 -12.70 -2.70
CA MET A 148 -0.64 -13.61 -2.39
C MET A 148 -0.62 -14.88 -3.21
N GLN A 149 0.03 -14.91 -4.37
CA GLN A 149 0.13 -16.10 -5.23
C GLN A 149 0.64 -17.33 -4.47
N VAL A 150 1.49 -17.11 -3.47
CA VAL A 150 2.13 -18.18 -2.68
C VAL A 150 1.09 -19.09 -2.01
N PHE A 151 0.04 -18.53 -1.40
CA PHE A 151 -1.01 -19.34 -0.78
C PHE A 151 -2.20 -19.64 -1.70
N CYS A 152 -2.34 -18.91 -2.81
CA CYS A 152 -3.37 -19.19 -3.82
C CYS A 152 -3.09 -20.46 -4.63
N GLN A 153 -1.88 -21.00 -4.59
CA GLN A 153 -1.50 -22.22 -5.33
C GLN A 153 -2.19 -23.50 -4.85
N VAL A 154 -2.87 -23.44 -3.71
CA VAL A 154 -3.12 -24.61 -2.90
C VAL A 154 -4.38 -25.41 -3.25
N GLN A 155 -5.46 -24.88 -3.79
CA GLN A 155 -6.68 -25.68 -4.04
C GLN A 155 -7.71 -25.08 -4.99
N SER A 156 -7.37 -24.16 -5.84
CA SER A 156 -8.38 -23.47 -6.62
C SER A 156 -8.73 -24.22 -7.95
N ARG A 157 -10.00 -24.31 -8.25
CA ARG A 157 -10.50 -24.62 -9.61
C ARG A 157 -10.18 -23.47 -10.60
N VAL A 158 -9.59 -22.41 -10.11
CA VAL A 158 -9.23 -21.17 -10.81
C VAL A 158 -7.71 -21.04 -10.78
N SER A 159 -7.11 -20.37 -11.76
CA SER A 159 -5.66 -20.16 -11.74
C SER A 159 -5.24 -19.35 -10.51
N PRO A 160 -4.10 -19.69 -9.88
CA PRO A 160 -3.58 -18.94 -8.71
C PRO A 160 -3.44 -17.44 -8.96
N ASP A 161 -2.99 -17.06 -10.15
CA ASP A 161 -2.84 -15.66 -10.55
C ASP A 161 -4.16 -14.91 -10.54
N PHE A 162 -5.21 -15.52 -11.13
CA PHE A 162 -6.53 -14.93 -11.17
C PHE A 162 -7.12 -14.81 -9.75
N LEU A 163 -6.95 -15.84 -8.92
CA LEU A 163 -7.44 -15.80 -7.53
C LEU A 163 -6.72 -14.71 -6.72
N ALA A 164 -5.41 -14.59 -6.84
CA ALA A 164 -4.64 -13.55 -6.17
C ALA A 164 -5.05 -12.14 -6.63
N GLU A 165 -5.23 -11.94 -7.95
CA GLU A 165 -5.74 -10.67 -8.48
C GLU A 165 -7.15 -10.35 -8.00
N PHE A 166 -8.03 -11.34 -7.95
CA PHE A 166 -9.41 -11.18 -7.47
C PHE A 166 -9.45 -10.76 -5.99
N ILE A 167 -8.65 -11.42 -5.14
CA ILE A 167 -8.55 -11.08 -3.71
C ILE A 167 -7.97 -9.68 -3.54
N ALA A 168 -6.89 -9.35 -4.24
CA ALA A 168 -6.25 -8.05 -4.18
C ALA A 168 -7.19 -6.91 -4.58
N GLU A 169 -7.94 -7.07 -5.68
CA GLU A 169 -8.94 -6.10 -6.15
C GLU A 169 -10.01 -5.84 -5.10
N ASN A 170 -10.58 -6.92 -4.56
CA ASN A 170 -11.65 -6.81 -3.57
C ASN A 170 -11.13 -6.21 -2.26
N MET A 171 -9.97 -6.61 -1.77
CA MET A 171 -9.37 -6.05 -0.55
C MET A 171 -9.09 -4.55 -0.69
N LEU A 172 -8.50 -4.10 -1.80
CA LEU A 172 -8.28 -2.67 -2.05
C LEU A 172 -9.60 -1.89 -2.09
N THR A 173 -10.57 -2.39 -2.85
CA THR A 173 -11.88 -1.74 -3.01
C THR A 173 -12.63 -1.66 -1.68
N TRP A 174 -12.68 -2.74 -0.92
CA TRP A 174 -13.44 -2.81 0.32
C TRP A 174 -12.78 -2.05 1.46
N THR A 175 -11.45 -2.05 1.52
CA THR A 175 -10.71 -1.25 2.51
C THR A 175 -10.91 0.25 2.26
N LEU A 176 -10.89 0.69 1.00
CA LEU A 176 -11.21 2.08 0.63
C LEU A 176 -12.66 2.44 0.94
N ALA A 177 -13.59 1.49 0.78
CA ALA A 177 -15.00 1.66 1.14
C ALA A 177 -15.27 1.60 2.67
N GLY A 178 -14.24 1.34 3.48
CA GLY A 178 -14.37 1.25 4.94
C GLY A 178 -15.06 -0.01 5.45
N ARG A 179 -15.15 -1.07 4.63
CA ARG A 179 -15.69 -2.37 5.06
C ARG A 179 -14.75 -3.02 6.07
N THR A 180 -15.29 -3.76 7.03
CA THR A 180 -14.49 -4.49 8.02
C THR A 180 -14.05 -5.85 7.52
N TYR A 181 -13.02 -6.42 8.14
CA TYR A 181 -12.59 -7.79 7.78
C TYR A 181 -13.66 -8.84 8.09
N GLU A 182 -14.43 -8.64 9.15
CA GLU A 182 -15.52 -9.54 9.54
C GLU A 182 -16.60 -9.65 8.45
N GLU A 183 -16.83 -8.57 7.69
CA GLU A 183 -17.78 -8.56 6.58
C GLU A 183 -17.28 -9.32 5.35
N ILE A 184 -15.98 -9.32 5.11
CA ILE A 184 -15.38 -9.82 3.86
C ILE A 184 -14.60 -11.13 4.03
N GLY A 185 -13.99 -11.34 5.19
CA GLY A 185 -13.13 -12.49 5.46
C GLY A 185 -13.86 -13.82 5.31
N SER A 186 -15.10 -13.90 5.81
CA SER A 186 -15.94 -15.10 5.68
C SER A 186 -16.24 -15.48 4.22
N ILE A 187 -16.25 -14.51 3.32
CA ILE A 187 -16.45 -14.74 1.89
C ILE A 187 -15.13 -15.17 1.25
N LEU A 188 -14.04 -14.47 1.58
CA LEU A 188 -12.72 -14.76 1.01
C LEU A 188 -12.20 -16.14 1.39
N ILE A 189 -12.42 -16.56 2.65
CA ILE A 189 -11.95 -17.88 3.11
C ILE A 189 -12.65 -19.04 2.41
N GLN A 190 -13.85 -18.85 1.89
CA GLN A 190 -14.58 -19.89 1.13
C GLN A 190 -13.98 -20.13 -0.26
N LEU A 191 -13.04 -19.29 -0.70
CA LEU A 191 -12.33 -19.48 -1.98
C LEU A 191 -11.18 -20.50 -1.86
N PHE A 192 -10.84 -20.90 -0.62
CA PHE A 192 -9.80 -21.87 -0.26
C PHE A 192 -10.40 -23.12 0.36
#